data_5310fbec3d6b06104c704485a687caac
#
_entry.id   5310fbec3d6b06104c704485a687caac
#
_cell.length_a   1.000
_cell.length_b   1.000
_cell.length_c   1.000
_cell.angle_alpha   90.00
_cell.angle_beta   90.00
_cell.angle_gamma   90.00
#
_symmetry.space_group_name_H-M   'P 1'
#
loop_
_entity.id
_entity.type
_entity.pdbx_description
1 polymer ?
#
loop_
_entity_poly.entity_id
_entity_poly.type
_entity_poly.pdbx_seq_one_letter_code
_entity_poly.pdbx_strand_id
1 'polypeptide(L)'
;NATGCTQAWGAAMPCVPYCKNAEGKGVAWSNSLFENNAEFSYGMCLAVKQLRDCVTGYVKELDALTKDEAVKAAIAKYMETYDDLDASTPATAELVALLEKGKFSADEQKLVDEILKRKKDLSKKTMWMYGGDGWAYDIGYGGLDHVFAMGEDVNVLLVDTEVYSNTGGQSSKATPVGAVAQFQASGK
;
A
#
# COMPACT_ATOMS: atom_id res chain seq x y z
N ASN A 1 -1.34 9.54 0.22
CA ASN A 1 -0.99 10.84 -0.38
C ASN A 1 -1.05 11.93 0.68
N ALA A 2 0.00 12.76 0.75
CA ALA A 2 0.02 13.96 1.61
C ALA A 2 -0.95 15.01 1.08
N THR A 3 -1.66 15.72 1.96
CA THR A 3 -2.40 16.92 1.59
C THR A 3 -1.42 18.03 1.14
N GLY A 4 -1.89 19.00 0.38
CA GLY A 4 -1.07 20.06 -0.18
C GLY A 4 -0.89 19.94 -1.69
N CYS A 5 0.32 20.20 -2.21
CA CYS A 5 0.59 20.26 -3.66
C CYS A 5 0.23 18.96 -4.39
N THR A 6 0.66 17.84 -3.86
CA THR A 6 0.41 16.53 -4.49
C THR A 6 -1.07 16.17 -4.49
N GLN A 7 -1.84 16.59 -3.50
CA GLN A 7 -3.28 16.43 -3.49
C GLN A 7 -3.96 17.28 -4.58
N ALA A 8 -3.50 18.50 -4.78
CA ALA A 8 -4.13 19.43 -5.71
C ALA A 8 -4.18 18.90 -7.14
N TRP A 9 -3.17 18.17 -7.59
CA TRP A 9 -3.12 17.60 -8.94
C TRP A 9 -3.13 16.07 -8.98
N GLY A 10 -2.76 15.39 -7.91
CA GLY A 10 -2.65 13.93 -7.86
C GLY A 10 -3.83 13.22 -7.20
N ALA A 11 -4.63 13.91 -6.40
CA ALA A 11 -5.70 13.30 -5.60
C ALA A 11 -6.95 14.17 -5.45
N ALA A 12 -7.07 15.27 -6.19
CA ALA A 12 -8.26 16.11 -6.17
C ALA A 12 -9.34 15.56 -7.11
N MET A 13 -10.51 15.27 -6.56
CA MET A 13 -11.66 14.85 -7.37
C MET A 13 -12.24 16.05 -8.15
N PRO A 14 -12.68 15.87 -9.40
CA PRO A 14 -12.71 14.63 -10.20
C PRO A 14 -11.44 14.38 -11.02
N CYS A 15 -10.42 15.21 -10.89
CA CYS A 15 -9.23 15.24 -11.75
C CYS A 15 -8.09 14.34 -11.23
N VAL A 16 -8.40 13.15 -10.73
CA VAL A 16 -7.37 12.19 -10.29
C VAL A 16 -6.73 11.51 -11.49
N PRO A 17 -5.39 11.38 -11.55
CA PRO A 17 -4.68 10.78 -12.68
C PRO A 17 -4.70 9.25 -12.66
N TYR A 18 -5.60 8.65 -11.90
CA TYR A 18 -5.69 7.20 -11.73
C TYR A 18 -6.81 6.63 -12.59
N CYS A 19 -6.55 5.49 -13.20
CA CYS A 19 -7.53 4.75 -13.99
C CYS A 19 -7.56 3.29 -13.55
N LYS A 20 -8.53 2.56 -14.08
CA LYS A 20 -8.60 1.11 -13.93
C LYS A 20 -7.80 0.45 -15.05
N ASN A 21 -7.15 -0.68 -14.72
CA ASN A 21 -6.54 -1.54 -15.72
C ASN A 21 -7.59 -2.35 -16.50
N ALA A 22 -7.15 -3.18 -17.46
CA ALA A 22 -8.04 -4.01 -18.27
C ALA A 22 -8.91 -4.98 -17.46
N GLU A 23 -8.49 -5.33 -16.24
CA GLU A 23 -9.24 -6.20 -15.32
C GLU A 23 -10.22 -5.41 -14.42
N GLY A 24 -10.35 -4.11 -14.62
CA GLY A 24 -11.22 -3.26 -13.82
C GLY A 24 -10.66 -2.90 -12.43
N LYS A 25 -9.39 -3.21 -12.15
CA LYS A 25 -8.70 -2.88 -10.92
C LYS A 25 -7.99 -1.53 -11.05
N GLY A 26 -8.00 -0.75 -9.99
CA GLY A 26 -7.29 0.53 -9.91
C GLY A 26 -6.64 0.72 -8.55
N VAL A 27 -6.00 1.86 -8.35
CA VAL A 27 -5.40 2.20 -7.06
C VAL A 27 -6.48 2.52 -6.03
N ALA A 28 -6.29 2.02 -4.81
CA ALA A 28 -6.99 2.53 -3.65
C ALA A 28 -6.09 3.58 -2.98
N TRP A 29 -6.59 4.80 -2.80
CA TRP A 29 -5.82 5.87 -2.20
C TRP A 29 -6.61 6.61 -1.13
N SER A 30 -5.89 7.24 -0.21
CA SER A 30 -6.45 8.13 0.78
C SER A 30 -5.48 9.28 1.06
N ASN A 31 -6.00 10.39 1.56
CA ASN A 31 -5.20 11.52 1.98
C ASN A 31 -4.97 11.47 3.49
N SER A 32 -3.75 11.79 3.87
CA SER A 32 -3.37 12.14 5.23
C SER A 32 -3.38 13.66 5.40
N LEU A 33 -3.09 14.13 6.59
CA LEU A 33 -2.64 15.50 6.79
C LEU A 33 -1.22 15.67 6.21
N PHE A 34 -0.84 16.91 5.95
CA PHE A 34 0.43 17.24 5.32
C PHE A 34 1.63 16.74 6.13
N GLU A 35 1.59 16.97 7.45
CA GLU A 35 2.66 16.64 8.39
C GLU A 35 2.77 15.16 8.72
N ASN A 36 1.67 14.39 8.65
CA ASN A 36 1.62 13.01 9.15
C ASN A 36 1.51 11.93 8.06
N ASN A 37 1.85 12.26 6.83
CA ASN A 37 1.70 11.31 5.72
C ASN A 37 2.54 10.04 5.89
N ALA A 38 3.74 10.16 6.44
CA ALA A 38 4.60 9.00 6.68
C ALA A 38 3.98 8.05 7.69
N GLU A 39 3.56 8.56 8.85
CA GLU A 39 2.96 7.79 9.94
C GLU A 39 1.62 7.17 9.53
N PHE A 40 0.79 7.94 8.85
CA PHE A 40 -0.50 7.47 8.33
C PHE A 40 -0.31 6.32 7.33
N SER A 41 0.58 6.51 6.35
CA SER A 41 0.84 5.51 5.32
C SER A 41 1.52 4.27 5.90
N TYR A 42 2.40 4.44 6.87
CA TYR A 42 3.02 3.33 7.60
C TYR A 42 1.97 2.52 8.37
N GLY A 43 1.07 3.19 9.08
CA GLY A 43 -0.04 2.52 9.76
C GLY A 43 -0.94 1.74 8.80
N MET A 44 -1.22 2.28 7.61
CA MET A 44 -1.96 1.57 6.56
C MET A 44 -1.20 0.36 6.03
N CYS A 45 0.13 0.45 5.87
CA CYS A 45 0.98 -0.67 5.49
C CYS A 45 0.91 -1.80 6.52
N LEU A 46 1.09 -1.48 7.80
CA LEU A 46 0.99 -2.45 8.89
C LEU A 46 -0.39 -3.09 8.98
N ALA A 47 -1.46 -2.32 8.77
CA ALA A 47 -2.82 -2.86 8.77
C ALA A 47 -3.04 -3.85 7.62
N VAL A 48 -2.57 -3.55 6.42
CA VAL A 48 -2.65 -4.46 5.26
C VAL A 48 -1.86 -5.74 5.52
N LYS A 49 -0.65 -5.63 6.08
CA LYS A 49 0.17 -6.77 6.48
C LYS A 49 -0.55 -7.65 7.51
N GLN A 50 -1.07 -7.05 8.56
CA GLN A 50 -1.80 -7.77 9.62
C GLN A 50 -3.05 -8.49 9.11
N LEU A 51 -3.83 -7.86 8.21
CA LEU A 51 -5.00 -8.50 7.60
C LEU A 51 -4.59 -9.70 6.75
N ARG A 52 -3.49 -9.57 6.02
CA ARG A 52 -2.94 -10.66 5.19
C ARG A 52 -2.41 -11.80 6.06
N ASP A 53 -1.67 -11.50 7.12
CA ASP A 53 -1.18 -12.50 8.07
C ASP A 53 -2.32 -13.25 8.75
N CYS A 54 -3.39 -12.55 9.09
CA CYS A 54 -4.59 -13.16 9.68
C CYS A 54 -5.23 -14.18 8.73
N VAL A 55 -5.48 -13.82 7.46
CA VAL A 55 -6.07 -14.77 6.51
C VAL A 55 -5.12 -15.91 6.16
N THR A 56 -3.82 -15.66 6.12
CA THR A 56 -2.79 -16.67 5.92
C THR A 56 -2.73 -17.66 7.10
N GLY A 57 -3.05 -17.21 8.31
CA GLY A 57 -3.23 -18.09 9.46
C GLY A 57 -4.29 -19.16 9.20
N TYR A 58 -5.47 -18.76 8.73
CA TYR A 58 -6.53 -19.70 8.35
C TYR A 58 -6.12 -20.65 7.21
N VAL A 59 -5.35 -20.16 6.24
CA VAL A 59 -4.81 -20.99 5.14
C VAL A 59 -3.88 -22.07 5.69
N LYS A 60 -3.01 -21.76 6.64
CA LYS A 60 -2.11 -22.72 7.28
C LYS A 60 -2.86 -23.74 8.14
N GLU A 61 -3.90 -23.31 8.84
CA GLU A 61 -4.77 -24.22 9.59
C GLU A 61 -5.51 -25.18 8.66
N LEU A 62 -6.00 -24.69 7.52
CA LEU A 62 -6.64 -25.53 6.50
C LEU A 62 -5.65 -26.54 5.92
N ASP A 63 -4.41 -26.14 5.61
CA ASP A 63 -3.37 -27.04 5.12
C ASP A 63 -3.10 -28.22 6.07
N ALA A 64 -3.10 -27.95 7.36
CA ALA A 64 -2.91 -28.98 8.38
C ALA A 64 -4.08 -29.96 8.50
N LEU A 65 -5.30 -29.56 8.14
CA LEU A 65 -6.52 -30.39 8.26
C LEU A 65 -6.88 -31.12 6.98
N THR A 66 -6.73 -30.46 5.82
CA THR A 66 -7.20 -31.00 4.55
C THR A 66 -6.40 -32.19 4.08
N LYS A 67 -7.10 -33.14 3.44
CA LYS A 67 -6.50 -34.28 2.75
C LYS A 67 -6.63 -34.16 1.21
N ASP A 68 -7.18 -33.06 0.73
CA ASP A 68 -7.31 -32.81 -0.69
C ASP A 68 -5.96 -32.35 -1.24
N GLU A 69 -5.33 -33.18 -2.05
CA GLU A 69 -4.01 -32.91 -2.63
C GLU A 69 -4.02 -31.70 -3.58
N ALA A 70 -5.13 -31.40 -4.24
CA ALA A 70 -5.23 -30.23 -5.11
C ALA A 70 -5.23 -28.93 -4.27
N VAL A 71 -5.97 -28.93 -3.15
CA VAL A 71 -5.99 -27.81 -2.21
C VAL A 71 -4.62 -27.61 -1.56
N LYS A 72 -3.95 -28.68 -1.14
CA LYS A 72 -2.58 -28.63 -0.59
C LYS A 72 -1.59 -28.05 -1.58
N ALA A 73 -1.63 -28.51 -2.83
CA ALA A 73 -0.74 -27.99 -3.88
C ALA A 73 -0.96 -26.48 -4.12
N ALA A 74 -2.21 -26.04 -4.14
CA ALA A 74 -2.55 -24.63 -4.28
C ALA A 74 -2.11 -23.79 -3.07
N ILE A 75 -2.23 -24.32 -1.85
CA ILE A 75 -1.73 -23.67 -0.64
C ILE A 75 -0.20 -23.56 -0.68
N ALA A 76 0.49 -24.64 -1.05
CA ALA A 76 1.96 -24.62 -1.19
C ALA A 76 2.42 -23.55 -2.17
N LYS A 77 1.77 -23.48 -3.35
CA LYS A 77 2.04 -22.45 -4.36
C LYS A 77 1.76 -21.03 -3.84
N TYR A 78 0.65 -20.84 -3.12
CA TYR A 78 0.34 -19.57 -2.48
C TYR A 78 1.43 -19.15 -1.47
N MET A 79 1.91 -20.09 -0.66
CA MET A 79 2.97 -19.82 0.32
C MET A 79 4.34 -19.54 -0.34
N GLU A 80 4.68 -20.27 -1.41
CA GLU A 80 5.91 -20.05 -2.17
C GLU A 80 5.94 -18.65 -2.82
N THR A 81 4.81 -18.19 -3.33
CA THR A 81 4.67 -16.89 -4.00
C THR A 81 4.25 -15.75 -3.08
N TYR A 82 4.28 -15.97 -1.76
CA TYR A 82 3.74 -15.03 -0.77
C TYR A 82 4.30 -13.62 -0.93
N ASP A 83 5.60 -13.45 -1.10
CA ASP A 83 6.26 -12.15 -1.21
C ASP A 83 6.46 -11.66 -2.65
N ASP A 84 6.03 -12.42 -3.64
CA ASP A 84 6.11 -12.04 -5.05
C ASP A 84 4.82 -11.31 -5.48
N LEU A 85 4.96 -10.06 -5.95
CA LEU A 85 3.81 -9.24 -6.35
C LEU A 85 3.05 -9.83 -7.54
N ASP A 86 3.78 -10.29 -8.55
CA ASP A 86 3.21 -10.74 -9.82
C ASP A 86 2.66 -12.17 -9.69
N ALA A 87 3.40 -13.05 -9.02
CA ALA A 87 3.03 -14.44 -8.85
C ALA A 87 1.95 -14.69 -7.78
N SER A 88 1.86 -13.83 -6.75
CA SER A 88 0.88 -14.02 -5.67
C SER A 88 -0.57 -13.87 -6.14
N THR A 89 -0.82 -13.02 -7.13
CA THR A 89 -2.19 -12.79 -7.64
C THR A 89 -2.76 -14.03 -8.34
N PRO A 90 -2.10 -14.65 -9.33
CA PRO A 90 -2.61 -15.87 -9.94
C PRO A 90 -2.64 -17.07 -8.97
N ALA A 91 -1.66 -17.19 -8.08
CA ALA A 91 -1.67 -18.25 -7.05
C ALA A 91 -2.86 -18.11 -6.10
N THR A 92 -3.17 -16.88 -5.67
CA THR A 92 -4.37 -16.58 -4.88
C THR A 92 -5.66 -16.91 -5.63
N ALA A 93 -5.74 -16.56 -6.91
CA ALA A 93 -6.93 -16.84 -7.72
C ALA A 93 -7.18 -18.35 -7.89
N GLU A 94 -6.12 -19.12 -8.08
CA GLU A 94 -6.18 -20.59 -8.15
C GLU A 94 -6.67 -21.20 -6.84
N LEU A 95 -6.10 -20.80 -5.71
CA LEU A 95 -6.53 -21.24 -4.38
C LEU A 95 -7.99 -20.90 -4.13
N VAL A 96 -8.41 -19.65 -4.34
CA VAL A 96 -9.79 -19.21 -4.15
C VAL A 96 -10.77 -20.02 -5.03
N ALA A 97 -10.42 -20.27 -6.31
CA ALA A 97 -11.27 -21.04 -7.21
C ALA A 97 -11.48 -22.49 -6.76
N LEU A 98 -10.47 -23.11 -6.16
CA LEU A 98 -10.57 -24.44 -5.57
C LEU A 98 -11.43 -24.42 -4.30
N LEU A 99 -11.25 -23.43 -3.44
CA LEU A 99 -12.03 -23.29 -2.21
C LEU A 99 -13.52 -23.02 -2.48
N GLU A 100 -13.85 -22.25 -3.52
CA GLU A 100 -15.24 -21.95 -3.89
C GLU A 100 -15.99 -23.17 -4.47
N LYS A 101 -15.27 -24.12 -5.06
CA LYS A 101 -15.86 -25.30 -5.73
C LYS A 101 -15.73 -26.58 -4.91
N GLY A 102 -14.87 -26.60 -3.93
CA GLY A 102 -14.56 -27.78 -3.13
C GLY A 102 -15.72 -28.21 -2.24
N LYS A 103 -15.62 -29.45 -1.77
CA LYS A 103 -16.50 -29.99 -0.73
C LYS A 103 -15.65 -30.30 0.48
N PHE A 104 -15.97 -29.71 1.58
CA PHE A 104 -15.17 -29.73 2.79
C PHE A 104 -15.91 -30.37 3.95
N SER A 105 -15.19 -30.96 4.91
CA SER A 105 -15.75 -31.35 6.19
C SER A 105 -16.24 -30.13 6.97
N ALA A 106 -17.01 -30.33 8.02
CA ALA A 106 -17.57 -29.25 8.81
C ALA A 106 -16.50 -28.31 9.42
N ASP A 107 -15.34 -28.85 9.80
CA ASP A 107 -14.26 -28.07 10.37
C ASP A 107 -13.43 -27.33 9.31
N GLU A 108 -13.14 -27.99 8.17
CA GLU A 108 -12.53 -27.35 7.03
C GLU A 108 -13.41 -26.22 6.47
N GLN A 109 -14.74 -26.42 6.40
CA GLN A 109 -15.68 -25.45 5.87
C GLN A 109 -15.66 -24.14 6.65
N LYS A 110 -15.51 -24.17 7.97
CA LYS A 110 -15.38 -22.97 8.81
C LYS A 110 -14.16 -22.15 8.42
N LEU A 111 -13.02 -22.80 8.15
CA LEU A 111 -11.79 -22.14 7.72
C LEU A 111 -11.94 -21.59 6.31
N VAL A 112 -12.51 -22.37 5.41
CA VAL A 112 -12.79 -21.95 4.03
C VAL A 112 -13.67 -20.71 4.01
N ASP A 113 -14.73 -20.66 4.81
CA ASP A 113 -15.63 -19.52 4.90
C ASP A 113 -14.89 -18.27 5.39
N GLU A 114 -14.01 -18.39 6.39
CA GLU A 114 -13.20 -17.27 6.89
C GLU A 114 -12.15 -16.80 5.86
N ILE A 115 -11.55 -17.71 5.09
CA ILE A 115 -10.63 -17.39 4.00
C ILE A 115 -11.38 -16.67 2.88
N LEU A 116 -12.50 -17.21 2.42
CA LEU A 116 -13.28 -16.61 1.32
C LEU A 116 -13.86 -15.24 1.69
N LYS A 117 -14.28 -15.04 2.93
CA LYS A 117 -14.72 -13.74 3.44
C LYS A 117 -13.62 -12.67 3.34
N ARG A 118 -12.34 -13.07 3.46
CA ARG A 118 -11.16 -12.20 3.42
C ARG A 118 -10.32 -12.38 2.16
N LYS A 119 -10.85 -13.00 1.11
CA LYS A 119 -10.08 -13.32 -0.11
C LYS A 119 -9.37 -12.13 -0.76
N LYS A 120 -9.89 -10.90 -0.56
CA LYS A 120 -9.27 -9.66 -1.04
C LYS A 120 -7.92 -9.35 -0.38
N ASP A 121 -7.62 -9.97 0.77
CA ASP A 121 -6.41 -9.72 1.55
C ASP A 121 -5.33 -10.80 1.33
N LEU A 122 -5.59 -11.85 0.53
CA LEU A 122 -4.64 -12.93 0.25
C LEU A 122 -3.45 -12.48 -0.61
N SER A 123 -3.71 -11.81 -1.74
CA SER A 123 -2.63 -11.41 -2.66
C SER A 123 -1.80 -10.26 -2.10
N LYS A 124 -0.51 -10.25 -2.47
CA LYS A 124 0.41 -9.14 -2.13
C LYS A 124 -0.11 -7.84 -2.75
N LYS A 125 0.05 -6.75 -2.02
CA LYS A 125 -0.26 -5.39 -2.46
C LYS A 125 0.99 -4.52 -2.35
N THR A 126 1.19 -3.60 -3.29
CA THR A 126 2.20 -2.56 -3.15
C THR A 126 1.63 -1.38 -2.37
N MET A 127 2.45 -0.85 -1.48
CA MET A 127 2.11 0.33 -0.68
C MET A 127 3.00 1.50 -1.11
N TRP A 128 2.37 2.64 -1.34
CA TRP A 128 3.05 3.85 -1.77
C TRP A 128 2.71 5.02 -0.86
N MET A 129 3.74 5.70 -0.38
CA MET A 129 3.66 7.02 0.23
C MET A 129 3.93 8.04 -0.86
N TYR A 130 3.11 9.06 -0.96
CA TYR A 130 3.17 10.02 -2.04
C TYR A 130 3.05 11.43 -1.50
N GLY A 131 4.03 12.29 -1.78
CA GLY A 131 4.05 13.65 -1.27
C GLY A 131 5.10 14.56 -1.92
N GLY A 132 5.12 15.81 -1.53
CA GLY A 132 6.02 16.83 -2.02
C GLY A 132 7.26 17.00 -1.14
N ASP A 133 8.16 17.87 -1.60
CA ASP A 133 9.41 18.20 -0.92
C ASP A 133 9.21 18.84 0.47
N GLY A 134 8.22 19.70 0.64
CA GLY A 134 7.91 20.29 1.94
C GLY A 134 7.49 19.25 2.98
N TRP A 135 6.80 18.19 2.57
CA TRP A 135 6.53 17.06 3.43
C TRP A 135 7.82 16.28 3.73
N ALA A 136 8.52 15.82 2.70
CA ALA A 136 9.60 14.87 2.86
C ALA A 136 10.86 15.47 3.51
N TYR A 137 11.20 16.72 3.20
CA TYR A 137 12.44 17.34 3.67
C TYR A 137 12.26 18.28 4.87
N ASP A 138 11.03 18.72 5.11
CA ASP A 138 10.74 19.68 6.18
C ASP A 138 9.86 19.05 7.26
N ILE A 139 8.55 19.27 7.19
CA ILE A 139 7.64 18.99 8.30
C ILE A 139 7.44 17.48 8.57
N GLY A 140 7.49 16.64 7.53
CA GLY A 140 7.29 15.18 7.64
C GLY A 140 8.60 14.37 7.71
N TYR A 141 9.76 15.02 7.68
CA TYR A 141 11.05 14.34 7.62
C TYR A 141 11.25 13.32 8.75
N GLY A 142 10.97 13.71 10.00
CA GLY A 142 11.18 12.83 11.16
C GLY A 142 10.35 11.54 11.10
N GLY A 143 9.10 11.62 10.67
CA GLY A 143 8.25 10.45 10.44
C GLY A 143 8.77 9.57 9.30
N LEU A 144 9.18 10.19 8.19
CA LEU A 144 9.71 9.48 7.03
C LEU A 144 11.03 8.77 7.35
N ASP A 145 11.93 9.40 8.07
CA ASP A 145 13.18 8.81 8.55
C ASP A 145 12.92 7.56 9.40
N HIS A 146 11.96 7.66 10.33
CA HIS A 146 11.55 6.52 11.15
C HIS A 146 10.99 5.36 10.30
N VAL A 147 10.13 5.66 9.32
CA VAL A 147 9.57 4.64 8.43
C VAL A 147 10.66 3.89 7.67
N PHE A 148 11.66 4.59 7.16
CA PHE A 148 12.81 3.95 6.52
C PHE A 148 13.62 3.07 7.49
N ALA A 149 13.79 3.53 8.73
CA ALA A 149 14.49 2.77 9.76
C ALA A 149 13.77 1.46 10.14
N MET A 150 12.43 1.40 9.97
CA MET A 150 11.65 0.19 10.26
C MET A 150 11.79 -0.91 9.23
N GLY A 151 12.25 -0.61 8.00
CA GLY A 151 12.54 -1.61 6.96
C GLY A 151 11.33 -2.36 6.41
N GLU A 152 10.11 -1.82 6.52
CA GLU A 152 8.92 -2.42 5.93
C GLU A 152 8.87 -2.20 4.40
N ASP A 153 8.14 -3.07 3.70
CA ASP A 153 7.99 -3.04 2.24
C ASP A 153 7.04 -1.89 1.82
N VAL A 154 7.57 -0.68 1.83
CA VAL A 154 6.88 0.53 1.39
C VAL A 154 7.67 1.26 0.32
N ASN A 155 6.96 1.85 -0.63
CA ASN A 155 7.54 2.69 -1.66
C ASN A 155 7.22 4.15 -1.37
N VAL A 156 8.18 5.03 -1.61
CA VAL A 156 8.01 6.46 -1.44
C VAL A 156 8.17 7.14 -2.79
N LEU A 157 7.14 7.87 -3.22
CA LEU A 157 7.20 8.73 -4.39
C LEU A 157 7.20 10.19 -3.94
N LEU A 158 8.37 10.80 -4.04
CA LEU A 158 8.56 12.21 -3.77
C LEU A 158 8.47 13.00 -5.07
N VAL A 159 7.61 14.01 -5.08
CA VAL A 159 7.55 15.01 -6.16
C VAL A 159 8.17 16.30 -5.64
N ASP A 160 9.39 16.54 -6.07
CA ASP A 160 10.17 17.70 -5.68
C ASP A 160 9.84 18.87 -6.61
N THR A 161 9.18 19.89 -6.06
CA THR A 161 8.84 21.13 -6.75
C THR A 161 9.74 22.30 -6.32
N GLU A 162 10.70 22.03 -5.44
CA GLU A 162 11.69 23.00 -4.91
C GLU A 162 11.09 24.16 -4.09
N VAL A 163 9.78 24.17 -3.88
CA VAL A 163 9.06 25.19 -3.11
C VAL A 163 7.78 24.60 -2.48
N TYR A 164 7.24 25.29 -1.47
CA TYR A 164 5.86 25.05 -1.00
C TYR A 164 4.85 25.62 -2.02
N SER A 165 4.62 24.92 -3.11
CA SER A 165 3.83 25.43 -4.24
C SER A 165 2.36 25.65 -3.91
N ASN A 166 1.75 24.79 -3.09
CA ASN A 166 0.33 24.89 -2.75
C ASN A 166 -0.02 26.09 -1.87
N THR A 167 0.91 26.52 -1.01
CA THR A 167 0.72 27.66 -0.10
C THR A 167 1.11 29.00 -0.72
N GLY A 168 1.80 28.99 -1.86
CA GLY A 168 2.14 30.20 -2.60
C GLY A 168 3.60 30.35 -3.01
N GLY A 169 4.40 29.28 -3.00
CA GLY A 169 5.76 29.30 -3.51
C GLY A 169 6.82 29.74 -2.51
N GLN A 170 6.61 29.48 -1.23
CA GLN A 170 7.60 29.74 -0.18
C GLN A 170 8.79 28.77 -0.30
N SER A 171 9.93 29.19 0.23
CA SER A 171 11.14 28.37 0.27
C SER A 171 10.96 27.11 1.12
N SER A 172 11.35 25.95 0.56
CA SER A 172 11.50 24.67 1.26
C SER A 172 12.98 24.34 1.46
N LYS A 173 13.29 23.23 2.11
CA LYS A 173 14.68 22.73 2.16
C LYS A 173 15.20 22.33 0.78
N ALA A 174 14.34 21.91 -0.14
CA ALA A 174 14.70 21.58 -1.52
C ALA A 174 15.06 22.80 -2.36
N THR A 175 14.63 24.00 -1.98
CA THR A 175 14.92 25.23 -2.74
C THR A 175 16.43 25.42 -2.87
N PRO A 176 16.97 25.52 -4.09
CA PRO A 176 18.40 25.73 -4.30
C PRO A 176 18.95 26.98 -3.63
N VAL A 177 20.21 26.91 -3.20
CA VAL A 177 20.90 28.09 -2.63
C VAL A 177 20.96 29.20 -3.66
N GLY A 178 20.58 30.41 -3.26
CA GLY A 178 20.50 31.60 -4.12
C GLY A 178 19.19 31.73 -4.89
N ALA A 179 18.33 30.71 -4.93
CA ALA A 179 17.03 30.84 -5.57
C ALA A 179 16.08 31.74 -4.78
N VAL A 180 15.32 32.56 -5.50
CA VAL A 180 14.30 33.45 -4.94
C VAL A 180 12.99 32.70 -4.77
N ALA A 181 12.35 32.85 -3.63
CA ALA A 181 11.03 32.30 -3.34
C ALA A 181 10.15 33.37 -2.67
N GLN A 182 8.87 33.08 -2.47
CA GLN A 182 7.98 33.99 -1.74
C GLN A 182 8.49 34.18 -0.30
N PHE A 183 8.52 35.45 0.12
CA PHE A 183 9.11 35.93 1.39
C PHE A 183 10.61 35.67 1.55
N GLN A 184 11.30 35.34 0.45
CA GLN A 184 12.74 35.10 0.38
C GLN A 184 13.34 35.81 -0.85
N ALA A 185 13.10 37.10 -0.97
CA ALA A 185 13.51 37.91 -2.13
C ALA A 185 15.03 38.05 -2.28
N SER A 186 15.79 37.94 -1.20
CA SER A 186 17.26 37.98 -1.20
C SER A 186 17.92 36.68 -1.63
N GLY A 187 17.13 35.65 -1.93
CA GLY A 187 17.61 34.28 -2.19
C GLY A 187 17.82 33.47 -0.89
N LYS A 188 17.79 32.14 -1.06
CA LYS A 188 18.04 31.18 0.04
C LYS A 188 19.52 31.06 0.33
#